data_b020d58839c2380fe899a755b8d0824e
#
_entry.id   b020d58839c2380fe899a755b8d0824e
#
_cell.length_a   1.000
_cell.length_b   1.000
_cell.length_c   1.000
_cell.angle_alpha   90.00
_cell.angle_beta   90.00
_cell.angle_gamma   90.00
#
_symmetry.space_group_name_H-M   'P 1'
#
loop_
_entity.id
_entity.type
_entity.pdbx_description
1 polymer ?
#
loop_
_entity_poly.entity_id
_entity_poly.type
_entity_poly.pdbx_seq_one_letter_code
_entity_poly.pdbx_strand_id
1 'polypeptide(L)'
;REPFEVLRSNIENAISRGVKVYIFTFESILVEGATVYSYNINDVSTLFPYRRTTIIIDGGECLVGEEGDRNVYAHTRNHSVVSLATDEIVLNVFWNKLIEKENLLSKGCSGADFLQAIHNLAERYGITDEMTKNFLVYNFQKEKTQNGKKR
;
A
#
# COMPACT_ATOMS: atom_id res chain seq x y z
N ARG A 1 -12.42 -3.14 2.09
CA ARG A 1 -13.39 -2.76 1.02
C ARG A 1 -14.20 -1.52 1.35
N GLU A 2 -14.68 -1.34 2.59
CA GLU A 2 -15.57 -0.22 2.92
C GLU A 2 -14.98 1.19 2.71
N PRO A 3 -13.72 1.54 3.12
CA PRO A 3 -13.24 2.91 2.96
C PRO A 3 -13.11 3.32 1.50
N PHE A 4 -12.69 2.39 0.64
CA PHE A 4 -12.58 2.67 -0.79
C PHE A 4 -13.96 2.85 -1.44
N GLU A 5 -14.96 2.06 -1.05
CA GLU A 5 -16.32 2.21 -1.58
C GLU A 5 -16.97 3.55 -1.20
N VAL A 6 -16.65 4.07 0.00
CA VAL A 6 -17.09 5.42 0.41
C VAL A 6 -16.45 6.50 -0.50
N LEU A 7 -15.21 6.32 -0.90
CA LEU A 7 -14.50 7.27 -1.77
C LEU A 7 -14.81 7.09 -3.26
N ARG A 8 -15.30 5.92 -3.67
CA ARG A 8 -15.50 5.57 -5.07
C ARG A 8 -16.26 6.63 -5.86
N SER A 9 -17.43 7.02 -5.38
CA SER A 9 -18.28 8.01 -6.07
C SER A 9 -17.60 9.37 -6.23
N ASN A 10 -16.80 9.78 -5.24
CA ASN A 10 -16.05 11.03 -5.30
C ASN A 10 -14.88 10.93 -6.31
N ILE A 11 -14.22 9.78 -6.38
CA ILE A 11 -13.15 9.50 -7.36
C ILE A 11 -13.72 9.52 -8.78
N GLU A 12 -14.80 8.79 -9.03
CA GLU A 12 -15.48 8.74 -10.33
C GLU A 12 -15.97 10.13 -10.77
N ASN A 13 -16.49 10.90 -9.83
CA ASN A 13 -16.89 12.28 -10.08
C ASN A 13 -15.70 13.21 -10.39
N ALA A 14 -14.57 13.01 -9.76
CA ALA A 14 -13.34 13.74 -10.10
C ALA A 14 -12.85 13.37 -11.52
N ILE A 15 -12.83 12.09 -11.85
CA ILE A 15 -12.45 11.60 -13.19
C ILE A 15 -13.36 12.18 -14.28
N SER A 16 -14.67 12.21 -14.04
CA SER A 16 -15.64 12.78 -14.99
C SER A 16 -15.42 14.27 -15.28
N ARG A 17 -14.78 15.00 -14.35
CA ARG A 17 -14.35 16.39 -14.53
C ARG A 17 -12.96 16.54 -15.17
N GLY A 18 -12.33 15.43 -15.58
CA GLY A 18 -11.03 15.44 -16.24
C GLY A 18 -9.83 15.38 -15.27
N VAL A 19 -10.05 15.11 -13.98
CA VAL A 19 -8.96 14.90 -13.01
C VAL A 19 -8.27 13.57 -13.32
N LYS A 20 -6.95 13.59 -13.44
CA LYS A 20 -6.15 12.37 -13.58
C LYS A 20 -5.99 11.71 -12.22
N VAL A 21 -6.48 10.50 -12.08
CA VAL A 21 -6.43 9.74 -10.83
C VAL A 21 -5.50 8.54 -10.98
N TYR A 22 -4.55 8.43 -10.05
CA TYR A 22 -3.64 7.30 -9.90
C TYR A 22 -3.92 6.63 -8.57
N ILE A 23 -4.10 5.32 -8.58
CA ILE A 23 -4.41 4.54 -7.39
C ILE A 23 -3.34 3.47 -7.22
N PHE A 24 -2.72 3.43 -6.04
CA PHE A 24 -1.91 2.31 -5.62
C PHE A 24 -2.65 1.53 -4.53
N THR A 25 -2.68 0.21 -4.64
CA THR A 25 -3.36 -0.67 -3.69
C THR A 25 -2.72 -2.04 -3.65
N PHE A 26 -2.90 -2.75 -2.54
CA PHE A 26 -2.53 -4.16 -2.44
C PHE A 26 -3.63 -5.08 -2.96
N GLU A 27 -4.88 -4.72 -2.75
CA GLU A 27 -6.04 -5.49 -3.19
C GLU A 27 -6.37 -5.24 -4.67
N SER A 28 -7.03 -6.21 -5.30
CA SER A 28 -7.55 -6.03 -6.67
C SER A 28 -8.77 -5.10 -6.65
N ILE A 29 -8.65 -3.96 -7.31
CA ILE A 29 -9.74 -3.01 -7.53
C ILE A 29 -9.80 -2.59 -9.00
N LEU A 30 -10.98 -2.20 -9.44
CA LEU A 30 -11.19 -1.61 -10.76
C LEU A 30 -11.92 -0.28 -10.60
N VAL A 31 -11.34 0.78 -11.18
CA VAL A 31 -11.96 2.11 -11.27
C VAL A 31 -11.80 2.60 -12.70
N GLU A 32 -12.91 2.76 -13.39
CA GLU A 32 -12.92 3.21 -14.77
C GLU A 32 -12.34 4.63 -14.88
N GLY A 33 -11.42 4.83 -15.82
CA GLY A 33 -10.75 6.11 -16.03
C GLY A 33 -9.59 6.42 -15.07
N ALA A 34 -9.35 5.61 -14.03
CA ALA A 34 -8.16 5.73 -13.19
C ALA A 34 -7.03 4.82 -13.70
N THR A 35 -5.78 5.23 -13.42
CA THR A 35 -4.63 4.34 -13.55
C THR A 35 -4.42 3.60 -12.23
N VAL A 36 -4.62 2.29 -12.22
CA VAL A 36 -4.51 1.47 -11.02
C VAL A 36 -3.23 0.63 -11.04
N TYR A 37 -2.44 0.73 -9.97
CA TYR A 37 -1.31 -0.14 -9.66
C TYR A 37 -1.70 -1.04 -8.50
N SER A 38 -1.69 -2.34 -8.69
CA SER A 38 -2.11 -3.30 -7.68
C SER A 38 -1.20 -4.52 -7.62
N TYR A 39 -0.93 -4.99 -6.42
CA TYR A 39 -0.30 -6.30 -6.22
C TYR A 39 -1.29 -7.47 -6.36
N ASN A 40 -2.59 -7.20 -6.41
CA ASN A 40 -3.67 -8.18 -6.54
C ASN A 40 -3.63 -9.28 -5.44
N ILE A 41 -3.35 -8.89 -4.21
CA ILE A 41 -3.31 -9.78 -3.06
C ILE A 41 -4.71 -10.03 -2.53
N ASN A 42 -5.08 -11.28 -2.28
CA ASN A 42 -6.42 -11.65 -1.83
C ASN A 42 -6.68 -11.35 -0.35
N ASP A 43 -5.67 -11.47 0.49
CA ASP A 43 -5.78 -11.28 1.93
C ASP A 43 -4.69 -10.34 2.45
N VAL A 44 -4.99 -9.05 2.35
CA VAL A 44 -4.07 -7.98 2.79
C VAL A 44 -4.06 -7.86 4.31
N SER A 45 -5.09 -8.32 5.01
CA SER A 45 -5.18 -8.25 6.47
C SER A 45 -4.08 -9.07 7.16
N THR A 46 -3.52 -10.05 6.47
CA THR A 46 -2.37 -10.83 6.94
C THR A 46 -1.04 -10.06 6.87
N LEU A 47 -0.97 -9.02 6.03
CA LEU A 47 0.25 -8.22 5.86
C LEU A 47 0.30 -7.02 6.81
N PHE A 48 -0.85 -6.40 7.04
CA PHE A 48 -0.94 -5.14 7.78
C PHE A 48 -2.05 -5.22 8.84
N PRO A 49 -1.73 -4.95 10.11
CA PRO A 49 -2.73 -4.97 11.20
C PRO A 49 -3.70 -3.77 11.14
N TYR A 50 -3.40 -2.77 10.33
CA TYR A 50 -4.21 -1.57 10.13
C TYR A 50 -4.19 -1.15 8.67
N ARG A 51 -5.26 -0.50 8.26
CA ARG A 51 -5.36 0.06 6.90
C ARG A 51 -4.87 1.49 6.90
N ARG A 52 -4.01 1.81 5.94
CA ARG A 52 -3.57 3.18 5.71
C ARG A 52 -4.16 3.68 4.40
N THR A 53 -4.69 4.89 4.43
CA THR A 53 -5.14 5.63 3.26
C THR A 53 -4.32 6.90 3.14
N THR A 54 -3.72 7.13 1.98
CA THR A 54 -3.00 8.37 1.66
C THR A 54 -3.59 8.95 0.39
N ILE A 55 -4.03 10.21 0.46
CA ILE A 55 -4.54 10.97 -0.69
C ILE A 55 -3.64 12.17 -0.88
N ILE A 56 -3.12 12.37 -2.09
CA ILE A 56 -2.27 13.50 -2.46
C ILE A 56 -2.96 14.25 -3.59
N ILE A 57 -3.04 15.58 -3.46
CA ILE A 57 -3.68 16.46 -4.44
C ILE A 57 -2.60 17.39 -5.01
N ASP A 58 -2.31 17.24 -6.30
CA ASP A 58 -1.42 18.08 -7.08
C ASP A 58 -0.03 18.33 -6.42
N GLY A 59 0.42 17.41 -5.56
CA GLY A 59 1.68 17.56 -4.82
C GLY A 59 1.70 18.71 -3.81
N GLY A 60 0.57 19.36 -3.56
CA GLY A 60 0.46 20.52 -2.68
C GLY A 60 -0.14 20.23 -1.31
N GLU A 61 -0.93 19.20 -1.20
CA GLU A 61 -1.54 18.78 0.05
C GLU A 61 -1.76 17.27 0.12
N CYS A 62 -1.78 16.72 1.33
CA CYS A 62 -2.13 15.33 1.52
C CYS A 62 -3.02 15.11 2.74
N LEU A 63 -3.83 14.07 2.64
CA LEU A 63 -4.57 13.45 3.74
C LEU A 63 -3.95 12.07 3.98
N VAL A 64 -3.50 11.80 5.20
CA VAL A 64 -3.05 10.48 5.63
C VAL A 64 -3.98 9.99 6.71
N GLY A 65 -4.49 8.80 6.55
CA GLY A 65 -5.38 8.16 7.52
C GLY A 65 -4.91 6.75 7.85
N GLU A 66 -5.14 6.36 9.08
CA GLU A 66 -4.95 5.00 9.56
C GLU A 66 -6.24 4.52 10.22
N GLU A 67 -6.73 3.38 9.79
CA GLU A 67 -7.92 2.73 10.30
C GLU A 67 -7.53 1.49 11.13
N GLY A 68 -8.02 1.42 12.35
CA GLY A 68 -7.75 0.36 13.30
C GLY A 68 -8.62 0.53 14.55
N ASP A 69 -8.07 0.24 15.72
CA ASP A 69 -8.77 0.42 17.00
C ASP A 69 -9.14 1.91 17.26
N ARG A 70 -8.37 2.82 16.68
CA ARG A 70 -8.66 4.25 16.65
C ARG A 70 -8.37 4.76 15.24
N ASN A 71 -9.40 5.31 14.60
CA ASN A 71 -9.25 5.97 13.33
C ASN A 71 -8.56 7.32 13.53
N VAL A 72 -7.42 7.51 12.91
CA VAL A 72 -6.63 8.75 13.00
C VAL A 72 -6.40 9.27 11.59
N TYR A 73 -6.74 10.55 11.37
CA TYR A 73 -6.54 11.22 10.09
C TYR A 73 -5.82 12.54 10.29
N ALA A 74 -4.89 12.85 9.41
CA ALA A 74 -4.16 14.11 9.37
C ALA A 74 -4.23 14.72 7.96
N HIS A 75 -4.66 15.95 7.85
CA HIS A 75 -4.56 16.75 6.64
C HIS A 75 -3.45 17.78 6.79
N THR A 76 -2.61 17.93 5.78
CA THR A 76 -1.49 18.87 5.84
C THR A 76 -1.14 19.44 4.46
N ARG A 77 -0.61 20.66 4.46
CA ARG A 77 0.07 21.33 3.34
C ARG A 77 1.56 21.51 3.60
N ASN A 78 2.08 20.90 4.66
CA ASN A 78 3.51 20.94 4.92
C ASN A 78 4.25 20.21 3.79
N HIS A 79 5.08 20.94 3.05
CA HIS A 79 5.78 20.45 1.86
C HIS A 79 6.60 19.19 2.15
N SER A 80 7.30 19.14 3.28
CA SER A 80 8.13 17.97 3.63
C SER A 80 7.29 16.71 3.86
N VAL A 81 6.10 16.85 4.48
CA VAL A 81 5.20 15.72 4.70
C VAL A 81 4.55 15.26 3.39
N VAL A 82 4.11 16.22 2.55
CA VAL A 82 3.55 15.92 1.22
C VAL A 82 4.56 15.23 0.34
N SER A 83 5.82 15.71 0.33
CA SER A 83 6.92 15.09 -0.43
C SER A 83 7.18 13.67 0.03
N LEU A 84 7.29 13.45 1.35
CA LEU A 84 7.50 12.11 1.91
C LEU A 84 6.37 11.14 1.53
N ALA A 85 5.12 11.57 1.63
CA ALA A 85 3.97 10.77 1.23
C ALA A 85 3.99 10.46 -0.28
N THR A 86 4.41 11.41 -1.11
CA THR A 86 4.54 11.23 -2.55
C THR A 86 5.64 10.22 -2.87
N ASP A 87 6.80 10.33 -2.23
CA ASP A 87 7.92 9.42 -2.41
C ASP A 87 7.55 7.98 -2.03
N GLU A 88 6.78 7.80 -0.94
CA GLU A 88 6.27 6.49 -0.54
C GLU A 88 5.40 5.86 -1.65
N ILE A 89 4.47 6.62 -2.23
CA ILE A 89 3.61 6.12 -3.31
C ILE A 89 4.44 5.79 -4.56
N VAL A 90 5.37 6.66 -4.96
CA VAL A 90 6.23 6.45 -6.12
C VAL A 90 7.09 5.19 -5.96
N LEU A 91 7.67 4.97 -4.78
CA LEU A 91 8.43 3.76 -4.47
C LEU A 91 7.55 2.50 -4.55
N ASN A 92 6.34 2.55 -4.02
CA ASN A 92 5.40 1.41 -4.10
C ASN A 92 5.01 1.11 -5.55
N VAL A 93 4.77 2.12 -6.38
CA VAL A 93 4.51 1.94 -7.82
C VAL A 93 5.73 1.33 -8.53
N PHE A 94 6.94 1.79 -8.20
CA PHE A 94 8.18 1.24 -8.74
C PHE A 94 8.33 -0.25 -8.40
N TRP A 95 8.14 -0.63 -7.13
CA TRP A 95 8.19 -2.02 -6.70
C TRP A 95 7.10 -2.87 -7.38
N ASN A 96 5.89 -2.35 -7.52
CA ASN A 96 4.81 -3.02 -8.23
C ASN A 96 5.21 -3.35 -9.68
N LYS A 97 5.76 -2.38 -10.38
CA LYS A 97 6.24 -2.54 -11.76
C LYS A 97 7.40 -3.55 -11.88
N LEU A 98 8.31 -3.54 -10.91
CA LEU A 98 9.43 -4.47 -10.88
C LEU A 98 8.95 -5.92 -10.65
N ILE A 99 8.05 -6.12 -9.69
CA ILE A 99 7.45 -7.42 -9.39
C ILE A 99 6.67 -7.95 -10.59
N GLU A 100 5.91 -7.09 -11.27
CA GLU A 100 5.19 -7.42 -12.49
C GLU A 100 6.14 -7.85 -13.62
N LYS A 101 7.21 -7.07 -13.85
CA LYS A 101 8.22 -7.35 -14.88
C LYS A 101 8.96 -8.66 -14.64
N GLU A 102 9.28 -8.97 -13.41
CA GLU A 102 9.97 -10.20 -13.01
C GLU A 102 9.03 -11.41 -12.89
N ASN A 103 7.73 -11.25 -13.10
CA ASN A 103 6.70 -12.29 -12.96
C ASN A 103 6.75 -13.01 -11.61
N LEU A 104 7.01 -12.28 -10.54
CA LEU A 104 7.22 -12.85 -9.20
C LEU A 104 5.94 -13.23 -8.49
N LEU A 105 4.80 -12.67 -8.92
CA LEU A 105 3.50 -12.91 -8.29
C LEU A 105 2.46 -13.33 -9.32
N SER A 106 1.67 -14.34 -8.97
CA SER A 106 0.42 -14.65 -9.67
C SER A 106 -0.71 -13.74 -9.18
N LYS A 107 -1.68 -13.47 -10.06
CA LYS A 107 -2.90 -12.75 -9.65
C LYS A 107 -3.62 -13.54 -8.56
N GLY A 108 -4.02 -12.85 -7.50
CA GLY A 108 -4.72 -13.46 -6.38
C GLY A 108 -3.81 -14.23 -5.43
N CYS A 109 -2.51 -13.92 -5.39
CA CYS A 109 -1.59 -14.50 -4.43
C CYS A 109 -1.98 -14.16 -2.97
N SER A 110 -1.48 -14.95 -2.04
CA SER A 110 -1.60 -14.64 -0.60
C SER A 110 -0.60 -13.58 -0.16
N GLY A 111 -0.82 -12.99 1.02
CA GLY A 111 0.18 -12.12 1.64
C GLY A 111 1.51 -12.83 1.90
N ALA A 112 1.48 -14.12 2.25
CA ALA A 112 2.70 -14.91 2.43
C ALA A 112 3.49 -15.07 1.13
N ASP A 113 2.81 -15.30 -0.01
CA ASP A 113 3.46 -15.38 -1.32
C ASP A 113 4.10 -14.05 -1.70
N PHE A 114 3.42 -12.93 -1.41
CA PHE A 114 3.96 -11.59 -1.62
C PHE A 114 5.25 -11.37 -0.85
N LEU A 115 5.28 -11.71 0.43
CA LEU A 115 6.46 -11.54 1.27
C LEU A 115 7.61 -12.45 0.83
N GLN A 116 7.31 -13.67 0.42
CA GLN A 116 8.32 -14.58 -0.12
C GLN A 116 8.89 -14.02 -1.44
N ALA A 117 8.06 -13.42 -2.30
CA ALA A 117 8.51 -12.79 -3.54
C ALA A 117 9.45 -11.60 -3.26
N ILE A 118 9.12 -10.75 -2.28
CA ILE A 118 10.00 -9.64 -1.86
C ILE A 118 11.32 -10.17 -1.31
N HIS A 119 11.28 -11.21 -0.49
CA HIS A 119 12.50 -11.85 0.04
C HIS A 119 13.39 -12.40 -1.09
N ASN A 120 12.82 -13.16 -2.01
CA ASN A 120 13.54 -13.71 -3.16
C ASN A 120 14.14 -12.61 -4.04
N LEU A 121 13.43 -11.49 -4.21
CA LEU A 121 13.90 -10.34 -4.95
C LEU A 121 15.10 -9.69 -4.25
N ALA A 122 15.00 -9.48 -2.94
CA ALA A 122 16.07 -8.93 -2.12
C ALA A 122 17.34 -9.80 -2.20
N GLU A 123 17.20 -11.13 -2.09
CA GLU A 123 18.32 -12.07 -2.25
C GLU A 123 18.95 -11.99 -3.65
N ARG A 124 18.13 -11.95 -4.71
CA ARG A 124 18.62 -11.88 -6.10
C ARG A 124 19.46 -10.64 -6.36
N TYR A 125 19.11 -9.51 -5.74
CA TYR A 125 19.83 -8.24 -5.89
C TYR A 125 20.88 -8.00 -4.80
N GLY A 126 21.14 -8.98 -3.93
CA GLY A 126 22.13 -8.88 -2.86
C GLY A 126 21.74 -7.89 -1.74
N ILE A 127 20.44 -7.55 -1.62
CA ILE A 127 19.91 -6.70 -0.56
C ILE A 127 19.65 -7.59 0.66
N THR A 128 20.72 -8.06 1.29
CA THR A 128 20.65 -9.05 2.39
C THR A 128 21.18 -8.48 3.71
N ASP A 129 21.28 -7.15 3.81
CA ASP A 129 21.74 -6.51 5.02
C ASP A 129 20.78 -6.72 6.21
N GLU A 130 21.33 -6.57 7.41
CA GLU A 130 20.60 -6.82 8.65
C GLU A 130 19.40 -5.84 8.83
N MET A 131 19.50 -4.62 8.29
CA MET A 131 18.46 -3.62 8.37
C MET A 131 17.23 -4.04 7.54
N THR A 132 17.43 -4.54 6.33
CA THR A 132 16.37 -5.04 5.45
C THR A 132 15.71 -6.29 6.05
N LYS A 133 16.51 -7.21 6.61
CA LYS A 133 16.00 -8.38 7.34
C LYS A 133 15.18 -7.96 8.56
N ASN A 134 15.65 -6.99 9.34
CA ASN A 134 14.96 -6.50 10.52
C ASN A 134 13.67 -5.75 10.15
N PHE A 135 13.64 -5.00 9.06
CA PHE A 135 12.44 -4.33 8.57
C PHE A 135 11.35 -5.35 8.18
N LEU A 136 11.72 -6.41 7.47
CA LEU A 136 10.81 -7.50 7.13
C LEU A 136 10.33 -8.24 8.40
N VAL A 137 11.25 -8.60 9.29
CA VAL A 137 10.95 -9.33 10.54
C VAL A 137 10.14 -8.48 11.52
N TYR A 138 10.39 -7.17 11.62
CA TYR A 138 9.64 -6.28 12.51
C TYR A 138 8.14 -6.25 12.18
N ASN A 139 7.80 -6.23 10.91
CA ASN A 139 6.41 -6.27 10.49
C ASN A 139 5.76 -7.65 10.76
N PHE A 140 6.53 -8.75 10.74
CA PHE A 140 6.04 -10.09 11.05
C PHE A 140 5.89 -10.41 12.55
N GLN A 141 6.76 -9.88 13.41
CA GLN A 141 6.74 -10.22 14.84
C GLN A 141 5.66 -9.51 15.62
N LYS A 142 5.21 -8.34 15.17
CA LYS A 142 4.09 -7.63 15.78
C LYS A 142 2.79 -8.45 15.78
N GLU A 143 2.57 -9.27 14.76
CA GLU A 143 1.37 -10.11 14.66
C GLU A 143 1.33 -11.23 15.73
N LYS A 144 2.48 -11.86 16.02
CA LYS A 144 2.52 -12.96 17.01
C LYS A 144 2.26 -12.49 18.43
N THR A 145 2.64 -11.25 18.76
CA THR A 145 2.52 -10.71 20.13
C THR A 145 1.11 -10.20 20.42
N GLN A 146 0.34 -9.77 19.43
CA GLN A 146 -1.04 -9.32 19.63
C GLN A 146 -2.04 -10.48 19.68
N ASN A 147 -1.81 -11.55 18.92
CA ASN A 147 -2.67 -12.74 18.95
C ASN A 147 -2.47 -13.62 20.22
N GLY A 148 -1.35 -13.47 20.93
CA GLY A 148 -1.07 -14.15 22.18
C GLY A 148 -1.73 -13.53 23.43
N LYS A 149 -2.30 -12.31 23.33
CA LYS A 149 -2.96 -11.60 24.45
C LYS A 149 -4.49 -11.69 24.45
N LYS A 150 -5.09 -12.45 23.52
CA LYS A 150 -6.54 -12.70 23.45
C LYS A 150 -6.90 -14.14 23.87
N ARG A 151 -6.22 -14.70 24.89
CA ARG A 151 -6.67 -15.92 25.58
C ARG A 151 -6.73 -15.66 27.08
#